data_d66efdcc82d1c5fa8a362edd747b873c
#
_entry.id   d66efdcc82d1c5fa8a362edd747b873c
#
_cell.length_a   1.000
_cell.length_b   1.000
_cell.length_c   1.000
_cell.angle_alpha   90.00
_cell.angle_beta   90.00
_cell.angle_gamma   90.00
#
_symmetry.space_group_name_H-M   'P 1'
#
loop_
_entity.id
_entity.type
_entity.pdbx_description
1 polymer ?
#
loop_
_entity_poly.entity_id
_entity_poly.type
_entity_poly.pdbx_seq_one_letter_code
_entity_poly.pdbx_strand_id
1 'polypeptide(L)'
;VTFGGTGVPFQNLDVLYGSDNLYNQVIASRVGGGTATATDLDSVTDYGLRSLSQTDLLLNSDTDLAELALVLTQRYSLPEYRFNSLEVGLHKLGSSQQNEVLGMEIGSIARVIFTPNGIGDAIDRYVQVISINHSVNPESHYVEFGFQSVDAAYLVLDDPEFGKLDTYSLSW
;
A
#
# COMPACT_ATOMS: atom_id res chain seq x y z
N VAL A 1 13.41 6.54 0.91
CA VAL A 1 13.88 6.66 -0.50
C VAL A 1 12.67 6.82 -1.41
N THR A 2 12.77 7.73 -2.39
CA THR A 2 11.75 7.90 -3.43
C THR A 2 12.25 7.34 -4.75
N PHE A 3 11.49 6.42 -5.35
CA PHE A 3 11.74 5.86 -6.67
C PHE A 3 10.83 6.52 -7.70
N GLY A 4 11.40 6.93 -8.84
CA GLY A 4 10.69 7.63 -9.90
C GLY A 4 10.49 9.13 -9.66
N GLY A 5 9.81 9.81 -10.56
CA GLY A 5 9.70 11.26 -10.53
C GLY A 5 11.07 11.95 -10.60
N THR A 6 11.41 12.72 -9.57
CA THR A 6 12.73 13.36 -9.40
C THR A 6 13.69 12.55 -8.53
N GLY A 7 13.26 11.41 -8.01
CA GLY A 7 14.04 10.55 -7.12
C GLY A 7 14.97 9.58 -7.87
N VAL A 8 15.15 8.39 -7.31
CA VAL A 8 15.99 7.34 -7.89
C VAL A 8 15.30 6.75 -9.13
N PRO A 9 15.93 6.77 -10.31
CA PRO A 9 15.37 6.14 -11.49
C PRO A 9 15.39 4.61 -11.35
N PHE A 10 14.33 3.96 -11.86
CA PHE A 10 14.21 2.51 -11.92
C PHE A 10 14.08 2.03 -13.37
N GLN A 11 14.34 0.75 -13.63
CA GLN A 11 14.30 0.17 -14.97
C GLN A 11 13.08 -0.70 -15.20
N ASN A 12 12.69 -1.45 -14.19
CA ASN A 12 11.59 -2.37 -14.25
C ASN A 12 10.68 -2.18 -13.04
N LEU A 13 9.38 -2.19 -13.25
CA LEU A 13 8.38 -2.04 -12.19
C LEU A 13 7.24 -3.02 -12.48
N ASP A 14 7.04 -3.96 -11.55
CA ASP A 14 5.89 -4.86 -11.58
C ASP A 14 4.72 -4.22 -10.84
N VAL A 15 3.72 -3.80 -11.61
CA VAL A 15 2.50 -3.13 -11.11
C VAL A 15 1.31 -4.00 -11.41
N LEU A 16 0.58 -4.36 -10.37
CA LEU A 16 -0.73 -4.97 -10.48
C LEU A 16 -1.82 -3.95 -10.16
N TYR A 17 -2.77 -3.82 -11.05
CA TYR A 17 -4.05 -3.17 -10.79
C TYR A 17 -5.07 -4.27 -10.58
N GLY A 18 -5.43 -4.50 -9.33
CA GLY A 18 -6.25 -5.65 -8.95
C GLY A 18 -7.53 -5.24 -8.24
N SER A 19 -8.62 -5.90 -8.62
CA SER A 19 -9.91 -5.87 -7.92
C SER A 19 -10.13 -7.10 -7.05
N ASP A 20 -9.10 -7.92 -6.83
CA ASP A 20 -9.23 -9.20 -6.11
C ASP A 20 -9.64 -9.02 -4.65
N ASN A 21 -9.22 -7.92 -4.03
CA ASN A 21 -9.60 -7.55 -2.66
C ASN A 21 -10.56 -6.35 -2.63
N LEU A 22 -11.28 -6.09 -3.71
CA LEU A 22 -12.30 -5.07 -3.71
C LEU A 22 -13.56 -5.62 -3.06
N TYR A 23 -13.96 -4.98 -1.96
CA TYR A 23 -15.22 -5.24 -1.25
C TYR A 23 -15.91 -3.92 -0.97
N ASN A 24 -17.00 -3.65 -1.66
CA ASN A 24 -17.77 -2.41 -1.53
C ASN A 24 -19.01 -2.56 -0.66
N GLN A 25 -19.22 -3.74 -0.12
CA GLN A 25 -20.20 -3.99 0.95
C GLN A 25 -19.56 -4.88 2.00
N VAL A 26 -19.62 -4.46 3.25
CA VAL A 26 -19.18 -5.26 4.41
C VAL A 26 -20.39 -5.56 5.29
N ILE A 27 -20.59 -6.85 5.55
CA ILE A 27 -21.63 -7.36 6.47
C ILE A 27 -20.90 -7.95 7.66
N ALA A 28 -21.02 -7.33 8.81
CA ALA A 28 -20.37 -7.76 10.04
C ALA A 28 -21.40 -8.18 11.09
N SER A 29 -21.14 -9.25 11.84
CA SER A 29 -21.95 -9.67 12.99
C SER A 29 -21.08 -10.01 14.18
N ARG A 30 -21.60 -9.75 15.38
CA ARG A 30 -20.89 -10.05 16.63
C ARG A 30 -21.61 -11.13 17.45
N VAL A 31 -20.84 -11.82 18.29
CA VAL A 31 -21.36 -12.82 19.22
C VAL A 31 -22.29 -12.15 20.23
N GLY A 32 -23.53 -12.62 20.30
CA GLY A 32 -24.53 -12.10 21.26
C GLY A 32 -25.06 -10.70 20.94
N GLY A 33 -24.87 -10.20 19.73
CA GLY A 33 -25.32 -8.88 19.28
C GLY A 33 -25.99 -8.87 17.92
N GLY A 34 -26.00 -7.68 17.30
CA GLY A 34 -26.62 -7.43 16.01
C GLY A 34 -25.72 -7.74 14.80
N THR A 35 -26.23 -7.33 13.64
CA THR A 35 -25.50 -7.31 12.36
C THR A 35 -25.47 -5.87 11.86
N ALA A 36 -24.31 -5.43 11.40
CA ALA A 36 -24.12 -4.14 10.73
C ALA A 36 -23.75 -4.36 9.28
N THR A 37 -24.24 -3.47 8.41
CA THR A 37 -23.89 -3.48 6.98
C THR A 37 -23.48 -2.08 6.58
N ALA A 38 -22.31 -1.96 5.95
CA ALA A 38 -21.85 -0.74 5.32
C ALA A 38 -21.70 -0.99 3.81
N THR A 39 -22.05 -0.01 2.98
CA THR A 39 -21.99 -0.14 1.51
C THR A 39 -21.54 1.19 0.90
N ASP A 40 -20.58 1.11 -0.01
CA ASP A 40 -20.14 2.21 -0.87
C ASP A 40 -20.90 2.13 -2.21
N LEU A 41 -21.90 2.98 -2.38
CA LEU A 41 -22.80 2.96 -3.54
C LEU A 41 -22.10 3.41 -4.83
N ASP A 42 -21.12 4.31 -4.74
CA ASP A 42 -20.37 4.78 -5.90
C ASP A 42 -19.50 3.63 -6.43
N SER A 43 -18.79 2.96 -5.55
CA SER A 43 -18.03 1.75 -5.92
C SER A 43 -18.91 0.61 -6.45
N VAL A 44 -20.11 0.42 -5.88
CA VAL A 44 -21.06 -0.58 -6.41
C VAL A 44 -21.49 -0.25 -7.84
N THR A 45 -21.68 1.03 -8.14
CA THR A 45 -22.05 1.48 -9.49
C THR A 45 -20.95 1.21 -10.50
N ASP A 46 -19.69 1.44 -10.12
CA ASP A 46 -18.54 1.34 -11.02
C ASP A 46 -18.04 -0.10 -11.19
N TYR A 47 -18.06 -0.91 -10.11
CA TYR A 47 -17.41 -2.24 -10.08
C TYR A 47 -18.36 -3.40 -9.80
N GLY A 48 -19.66 -3.13 -9.63
CA GLY A 48 -20.65 -4.12 -9.21
C GLY A 48 -20.55 -4.45 -7.71
N LEU A 49 -21.60 -5.10 -7.20
CA LEU A 49 -21.66 -5.46 -5.77
C LEU A 49 -20.67 -6.58 -5.45
N ARG A 50 -19.80 -6.33 -4.46
CA ARG A 50 -18.81 -7.27 -3.92
C ARG A 50 -18.88 -7.23 -2.40
N SER A 51 -19.39 -8.31 -1.80
CA SER A 51 -19.65 -8.35 -0.36
C SER A 51 -18.57 -9.13 0.38
N LEU A 52 -18.10 -8.56 1.50
CA LEU A 52 -17.28 -9.23 2.52
C LEU A 52 -18.16 -9.52 3.74
N SER A 53 -18.20 -10.76 4.18
CA SER A 53 -18.92 -11.17 5.39
C SER A 53 -17.93 -11.53 6.49
N GLN A 54 -18.08 -10.86 7.66
CA GLN A 54 -17.31 -11.10 8.88
C GLN A 54 -18.28 -11.48 9.99
N THR A 55 -18.22 -12.73 10.44
CA THR A 55 -19.16 -13.26 11.45
C THR A 55 -18.45 -13.56 12.75
N ASP A 56 -19.26 -13.63 13.83
CA ASP A 56 -18.79 -14.06 15.15
C ASP A 56 -17.67 -13.19 15.75
N LEU A 57 -17.72 -11.88 15.49
CA LEU A 57 -16.75 -10.94 16.00
C LEU A 57 -16.89 -10.74 17.50
N LEU A 58 -15.76 -10.67 18.21
CA LEU A 58 -15.71 -10.41 19.66
C LEU A 58 -15.61 -8.90 19.90
N LEU A 59 -16.70 -8.17 19.64
CA LEU A 59 -16.81 -6.73 19.87
C LEU A 59 -17.72 -6.41 21.06
N ASN A 60 -17.43 -5.29 21.71
CA ASN A 60 -18.16 -4.90 22.94
C ASN A 60 -19.55 -4.33 22.66
N SER A 61 -19.72 -3.64 21.52
CA SER A 61 -20.99 -2.97 21.19
C SER A 61 -21.37 -3.11 19.71
N ASP A 62 -22.65 -2.86 19.40
CA ASP A 62 -23.13 -2.77 18.01
C ASP A 62 -22.64 -1.48 17.33
N THR A 63 -22.26 -0.46 18.08
CA THR A 63 -21.61 0.76 17.58
C THR A 63 -20.23 0.44 17.02
N ASP A 64 -19.39 -0.28 17.79
CA ASP A 64 -18.04 -0.71 17.35
C ASP A 64 -18.14 -1.59 16.10
N LEU A 65 -19.21 -2.42 16.02
CA LEU A 65 -19.47 -3.27 14.87
C LEU A 65 -19.78 -2.44 13.61
N ALA A 66 -20.60 -1.39 13.75
CA ALA A 66 -20.94 -0.50 12.63
C ALA A 66 -19.73 0.32 12.17
N GLU A 67 -18.92 0.81 13.11
CA GLU A 67 -17.67 1.52 12.80
C GLU A 67 -16.67 0.60 12.07
N LEU A 68 -16.49 -0.62 12.53
CA LEU A 68 -15.64 -1.60 11.85
C LEU A 68 -16.11 -1.86 10.42
N ALA A 69 -17.42 -2.08 10.23
CA ALA A 69 -17.98 -2.30 8.89
C ALA A 69 -17.72 -1.10 7.96
N LEU A 70 -17.87 0.13 8.48
CA LEU A 70 -17.62 1.36 7.74
C LEU A 70 -16.12 1.49 7.35
N VAL A 71 -15.21 1.30 8.31
CA VAL A 71 -13.77 1.38 8.08
C VAL A 71 -13.31 0.35 7.04
N LEU A 72 -13.79 -0.89 7.13
CA LEU A 72 -13.46 -1.93 6.15
C LEU A 72 -14.02 -1.60 4.75
N THR A 73 -15.23 -1.04 4.67
CA THR A 73 -15.81 -0.62 3.40
C THR A 73 -14.97 0.50 2.78
N GLN A 74 -14.63 1.54 3.54
CA GLN A 74 -13.79 2.65 3.05
C GLN A 74 -12.41 2.17 2.58
N ARG A 75 -11.85 1.16 3.25
CA ARG A 75 -10.53 0.62 2.91
C ARG A 75 -10.52 -0.23 1.65
N TYR A 76 -11.56 -1.02 1.42
CA TYR A 76 -11.59 -2.03 0.36
C TYR A 76 -12.53 -1.72 -0.80
N SER A 77 -13.23 -0.58 -0.79
CA SER A 77 -14.23 -0.25 -1.81
C SER A 77 -13.63 0.11 -3.18
N LEU A 78 -12.36 0.47 -3.24
CA LEU A 78 -11.69 0.85 -4.48
C LEU A 78 -10.60 -0.13 -4.89
N PRO A 79 -10.40 -0.34 -6.21
CA PRO A 79 -9.27 -1.12 -6.70
C PRO A 79 -7.96 -0.45 -6.33
N GLU A 80 -6.98 -1.25 -5.94
CA GLU A 80 -5.69 -0.76 -5.50
C GLU A 80 -4.58 -1.09 -6.51
N TYR A 81 -3.72 -0.09 -6.77
CA TYR A 81 -2.44 -0.35 -7.42
C TYR A 81 -1.47 -0.97 -6.42
N ARG A 82 -0.97 -2.15 -6.74
CA ARG A 82 0.05 -2.84 -5.95
C ARG A 82 1.34 -2.88 -6.73
N PHE A 83 2.40 -2.46 -6.08
CA PHE A 83 3.76 -2.62 -6.58
C PHE A 83 4.34 -3.90 -5.96
N ASN A 84 4.63 -4.91 -6.79
CA ASN A 84 5.19 -6.16 -6.31
C ASN A 84 6.71 -6.09 -6.24
N SER A 85 7.34 -5.58 -7.30
CA SER A 85 8.80 -5.42 -7.34
C SER A 85 9.23 -4.23 -8.20
N LEU A 86 10.45 -3.77 -7.94
CA LEU A 86 11.11 -2.70 -8.67
C LEU A 86 12.60 -3.00 -8.80
N GLU A 87 13.15 -2.83 -9.99
CA GLU A 87 14.57 -3.03 -10.27
C GLU A 87 15.30 -1.72 -10.53
N VAL A 88 16.44 -1.57 -9.88
CA VAL A 88 17.33 -0.40 -10.01
C VAL A 88 18.70 -0.84 -10.53
N GLY A 89 19.19 -0.18 -11.57
CA GLY A 89 20.56 -0.37 -12.05
C GLY A 89 21.56 0.53 -11.33
N LEU A 90 22.18 0.05 -10.25
CA LEU A 90 23.13 0.84 -9.44
C LEU A 90 24.29 1.41 -10.24
N HIS A 91 24.80 0.68 -11.23
CA HIS A 91 25.92 1.11 -12.07
C HIS A 91 25.63 2.37 -12.91
N LYS A 92 24.36 2.77 -13.01
CA LYS A 92 23.90 3.96 -13.75
C LYS A 92 23.64 5.15 -12.85
N LEU A 93 23.69 4.98 -11.53
CA LEU A 93 23.36 6.01 -10.55
C LEU A 93 24.61 6.80 -10.13
N GLY A 94 24.39 8.03 -9.69
CA GLY A 94 25.39 8.81 -8.95
C GLY A 94 25.61 8.27 -7.55
N SER A 95 26.76 8.58 -6.93
CA SER A 95 27.16 8.04 -5.62
C SER A 95 26.16 8.31 -4.51
N SER A 96 25.47 9.46 -4.52
CA SER A 96 24.42 9.76 -3.52
C SER A 96 23.26 8.78 -3.62
N GLN A 97 22.72 8.58 -4.82
CA GLN A 97 21.62 7.66 -5.07
C GLN A 97 22.02 6.19 -4.83
N GLN A 98 23.26 5.83 -5.14
CA GLN A 98 23.80 4.51 -4.81
C GLN A 98 23.78 4.27 -3.30
N ASN A 99 24.23 5.24 -2.51
CA ASN A 99 24.22 5.14 -1.05
C ASN A 99 22.79 5.05 -0.48
N GLU A 100 21.84 5.82 -1.04
CA GLU A 100 20.44 5.74 -0.65
C GLU A 100 19.84 4.36 -0.90
N VAL A 101 20.10 3.80 -2.09
CA VAL A 101 19.60 2.46 -2.47
C VAL A 101 20.25 1.36 -1.65
N LEU A 102 21.58 1.43 -1.45
CA LEU A 102 22.32 0.43 -0.67
C LEU A 102 22.06 0.53 0.84
N GLY A 103 21.62 1.69 1.33
CA GLY A 103 21.22 1.90 2.72
C GLY A 103 19.80 1.39 3.04
N MET A 104 19.05 0.88 2.05
CA MET A 104 17.73 0.33 2.30
C MET A 104 17.82 -1.07 2.90
N GLU A 105 16.99 -1.32 3.88
CA GLU A 105 16.87 -2.60 4.58
C GLU A 105 15.46 -3.18 4.43
N ILE A 106 15.31 -4.48 4.69
CA ILE A 106 14.00 -5.11 4.80
C ILE A 106 13.22 -4.42 5.93
N GLY A 107 11.98 -4.01 5.65
CA GLY A 107 11.17 -3.21 6.56
C GLY A 107 11.20 -1.70 6.29
N SER A 108 12.17 -1.20 5.49
CA SER A 108 12.22 0.21 5.09
C SER A 108 10.99 0.61 4.29
N ILE A 109 10.51 1.83 4.51
CA ILE A 109 9.43 2.42 3.72
C ILE A 109 10.05 3.19 2.55
N ALA A 110 9.53 2.95 1.36
CA ALA A 110 9.86 3.67 0.14
C ALA A 110 8.62 4.31 -0.47
N ARG A 111 8.82 5.38 -1.23
CA ARG A 111 7.78 6.01 -2.04
C ARG A 111 8.04 5.70 -3.50
N VAL A 112 7.04 5.20 -4.21
CA VAL A 112 7.12 4.90 -5.64
C VAL A 112 6.20 5.83 -6.40
N ILE A 113 6.75 6.57 -7.36
CA ILE A 113 6.02 7.49 -8.24
C ILE A 113 6.15 6.97 -9.67
N PHE A 114 5.03 6.62 -10.26
CA PHE A 114 4.98 6.04 -11.59
C PHE A 114 3.82 6.61 -12.41
N THR A 115 4.13 7.04 -13.63
CA THR A 115 3.09 7.48 -14.60
C THR A 115 3.06 6.50 -15.75
N PRO A 116 1.99 5.68 -15.91
CA PRO A 116 1.88 4.72 -17.00
C PRO A 116 2.00 5.40 -18.35
N ASN A 117 2.96 4.96 -19.18
CA ASN A 117 3.23 5.54 -20.51
C ASN A 117 3.43 7.06 -20.53
N GLY A 118 3.69 7.70 -19.40
CA GLY A 118 3.82 9.16 -19.28
C GLY A 118 2.52 9.94 -19.52
N ILE A 119 1.36 9.29 -19.43
CA ILE A 119 0.04 9.88 -19.68
C ILE A 119 -0.83 9.74 -18.44
N GLY A 120 -1.53 10.81 -18.08
CA GLY A 120 -2.41 10.87 -16.92
C GLY A 120 -1.71 11.23 -15.62
N ASP A 121 -2.43 11.06 -14.52
CA ASP A 121 -1.91 11.35 -13.20
C ASP A 121 -0.89 10.31 -12.74
N ALA A 122 0.10 10.77 -11.98
CA ALA A 122 1.09 9.88 -11.40
C ALA A 122 0.45 9.01 -10.30
N ILE A 123 0.74 7.72 -10.34
CA ILE A 123 0.45 6.80 -9.26
C ILE A 123 1.55 6.99 -8.22
N ASP A 124 1.18 7.44 -7.04
CA ASP A 124 2.07 7.77 -5.94
C ASP A 124 1.66 6.94 -4.73
N ARG A 125 2.54 6.02 -4.31
CA ARG A 125 2.25 5.07 -3.23
C ARG A 125 3.46 4.84 -2.35
N TYR A 126 3.19 4.64 -1.07
CA TYR A 126 4.16 4.14 -0.12
C TYR A 126 4.14 2.62 -0.11
N VAL A 127 5.33 2.03 -0.04
CA VAL A 127 5.55 0.59 -0.05
C VAL A 127 6.58 0.22 1.01
N GLN A 128 6.45 -0.96 1.59
CA GLN A 128 7.44 -1.51 2.49
C GLN A 128 8.27 -2.55 1.77
N VAL A 129 9.58 -2.48 1.94
CA VAL A 129 10.52 -3.47 1.40
C VAL A 129 10.39 -4.78 2.16
N ILE A 130 10.08 -5.86 1.45
CA ILE A 130 9.98 -7.22 2.01
C ILE A 130 11.07 -8.15 1.53
N SER A 131 11.72 -7.83 0.40
CA SER A 131 12.88 -8.57 -0.09
C SER A 131 13.84 -7.66 -0.85
N ILE A 132 15.12 -8.02 -0.83
CA ILE A 132 16.19 -7.33 -1.57
C ILE A 132 17.05 -8.39 -2.23
N ASN A 133 17.14 -8.34 -3.56
CA ASN A 133 17.95 -9.24 -4.36
C ASN A 133 19.00 -8.46 -5.13
N HIS A 134 20.26 -8.88 -5.04
CA HIS A 134 21.37 -8.29 -5.79
C HIS A 134 21.82 -9.21 -6.92
N SER A 135 21.90 -8.68 -8.12
CA SER A 135 22.51 -9.34 -9.28
C SER A 135 23.76 -8.55 -9.70
N VAL A 136 24.91 -9.11 -9.48
CA VAL A 136 26.20 -8.46 -9.71
C VAL A 136 27.00 -9.19 -10.78
N ASN A 137 27.37 -8.43 -11.82
CA ASN A 137 28.27 -8.88 -12.88
C ASN A 137 29.44 -7.88 -12.98
N PRO A 138 30.56 -8.20 -13.68
CA PRO A 138 31.70 -7.28 -13.77
C PRO A 138 31.35 -5.89 -14.33
N GLU A 139 30.31 -5.79 -15.15
CA GLU A 139 29.93 -4.55 -15.84
C GLU A 139 28.60 -3.96 -15.31
N SER A 140 27.87 -4.67 -14.45
CA SER A 140 26.56 -4.25 -14.01
C SER A 140 26.23 -4.72 -12.60
N HIS A 141 25.47 -3.88 -11.88
CA HIS A 141 24.93 -4.22 -10.58
C HIS A 141 23.45 -3.78 -10.56
N TYR A 142 22.56 -4.74 -10.43
CA TYR A 142 21.12 -4.52 -10.29
C TYR A 142 20.67 -4.89 -8.88
N VAL A 143 19.74 -4.11 -8.38
CA VAL A 143 19.04 -4.40 -7.11
C VAL A 143 17.56 -4.46 -7.40
N GLU A 144 16.95 -5.59 -7.08
CA GLU A 144 15.51 -5.78 -7.13
C GLU A 144 14.94 -5.75 -5.71
N PHE A 145 14.00 -4.86 -5.49
CA PHE A 145 13.23 -4.76 -4.26
C PHE A 145 11.88 -5.42 -4.45
N GLY A 146 11.51 -6.33 -3.56
CA GLY A 146 10.13 -6.80 -3.45
C GLY A 146 9.37 -5.96 -2.42
N PHE A 147 8.12 -5.65 -2.73
CA PHE A 147 7.32 -4.73 -1.95
C PHE A 147 6.01 -5.33 -1.46
N GLN A 148 5.51 -4.78 -0.37
CA GLN A 148 4.10 -4.86 0.01
C GLN A 148 3.52 -3.46 0.16
N SER A 149 2.23 -3.31 -0.10
CA SER A 149 1.52 -2.05 0.11
C SER A 149 1.56 -1.68 1.59
N VAL A 150 1.84 -0.40 1.86
CA VAL A 150 1.72 0.17 3.20
C VAL A 150 0.52 1.10 3.18
N ASP A 151 -0.41 0.87 4.08
CA ASP A 151 -1.43 1.87 4.38
C ASP A 151 -0.75 3.09 4.99
N ALA A 152 -0.80 4.22 4.29
CA ALA A 152 -0.26 5.50 4.76
C ALA A 152 -0.95 6.02 6.05
N ALA A 153 -1.89 5.24 6.59
CA ALA A 153 -2.61 5.56 7.82
C ALA A 153 -1.86 5.19 9.11
N TYR A 154 -0.70 4.54 9.02
CA TYR A 154 0.06 4.16 10.21
C TYR A 154 0.97 5.29 10.68
N LEU A 155 0.87 5.61 11.97
CA LEU A 155 1.83 6.46 12.64
C LEU A 155 3.14 5.68 12.82
N VAL A 156 4.24 6.18 12.25
CA VAL A 156 5.59 5.67 12.52
C VAL A 156 6.27 6.64 13.47
N LEU A 157 6.59 6.18 14.68
CA LEU A 157 7.20 7.03 15.72
C LEU A 157 8.55 7.59 15.21
N ASP A 158 8.78 8.88 15.46
CA ASP A 158 9.97 9.60 15.03
C ASP A 158 10.19 9.74 13.51
N ASP A 159 9.22 9.35 12.68
CA ASP A 159 9.27 9.60 11.26
C ASP A 159 8.77 11.03 10.94
N PRO A 160 9.53 11.85 10.22
CA PRO A 160 9.16 13.23 9.93
C PRO A 160 7.93 13.36 9.02
N GLU A 161 7.61 12.32 8.25
CA GLU A 161 6.50 12.28 7.31
C GLU A 161 5.29 11.54 7.90
N PHE A 162 5.51 10.40 8.57
CA PHE A 162 4.47 9.53 9.15
C PHE A 162 4.31 9.66 10.67
N GLY A 163 5.17 10.43 11.34
CA GLY A 163 5.17 10.60 12.79
C GLY A 163 4.25 11.69 13.33
N LYS A 164 3.35 12.26 12.55
CA LYS A 164 2.45 13.35 12.96
C LYS A 164 1.17 12.79 13.56
N LEU A 165 1.00 12.96 14.87
CA LEU A 165 -0.15 12.46 15.65
C LEU A 165 -1.52 12.94 15.15
N ASP A 166 -1.61 14.14 14.59
CA ASP A 166 -2.86 14.71 14.09
C ASP A 166 -3.22 14.27 12.66
N THR A 167 -2.33 13.53 12.01
CA THR A 167 -2.49 13.13 10.60
C THR A 167 -2.64 11.62 10.44
N TYR A 168 -2.04 10.84 11.33
CA TYR A 168 -2.00 9.38 11.25
C TYR A 168 -2.54 8.73 12.52
N SER A 169 -3.26 7.61 12.37
CA SER A 169 -3.76 6.83 13.48
C SER A 169 -2.72 5.84 14.00
N LEU A 170 -2.75 5.56 15.30
CA LEU A 170 -2.01 4.45 15.88
C LEU A 170 -2.62 3.13 15.38
N SER A 171 -1.82 2.25 14.80
CA SER A 171 -2.24 0.88 14.53
C SER A 171 -2.09 0.04 15.82
N TRP A 172 -3.17 -0.56 16.26
CA TRP A 172 -3.19 -1.52 17.36
C TRP A 172 -3.09 -2.93 16.83
#